data_ad8f7a2b07ba19df1829b399a54d3d01
#
_entry.id   ad8f7a2b07ba19df1829b399a54d3d01
#
_cell.length_a   1.000
_cell.length_b   1.000
_cell.length_c   1.000
_cell.angle_alpha   90.00
_cell.angle_beta   90.00
_cell.angle_gamma   90.00
#
_symmetry.space_group_name_H-M   'P 1'
#
loop_
_entity.id
_entity.type
_entity.pdbx_description
1 polymer ?
#
loop_
_entity_poly.entity_id
_entity_poly.type
_entity_poly.pdbx_seq_one_letter_code
_entity_poly.pdbx_strand_id
1 'polypeptide(L)'
;MQVTHGGFHCEVGTKRSGNAVKQNRLLEDESLQEDGIFFKRRQTIMSEKPKYYITTAIAYTSGKPHIGNTYEIVLADAIARYKRSQGYDVFFQTGTDEHGQKIELKAEEAGITPKEFVDKVSGEIKRIWDLMDTSYDKFIRTTDEDHEKQVKKIFKKLYDKGDIYKGHYEGMYCTPCESFFTESQLVDGKCPDC
;
A
#
# COMPACT_ATOMS: atom_id res chain seq x y z
N MET A 1 11.44 15.88 -26.73
CA MET A 1 12.60 15.00 -26.51
C MET A 1 12.11 13.57 -26.66
N GLN A 2 12.54 12.84 -27.68
CA GLN A 2 12.19 11.43 -27.85
C GLN A 2 13.00 10.61 -26.85
N VAL A 3 12.36 9.94 -25.93
CA VAL A 3 13.00 9.03 -24.98
C VAL A 3 12.49 7.63 -25.24
N THR A 4 13.39 6.73 -25.61
CA THR A 4 13.10 5.31 -25.77
C THR A 4 13.31 4.63 -24.42
N HIS A 5 12.25 4.28 -23.73
CA HIS A 5 12.31 3.46 -22.51
C HIS A 5 11.78 2.06 -22.83
N GLY A 6 12.59 1.04 -22.53
CA GLY A 6 12.14 -0.34 -22.53
C GLY A 6 11.22 -0.56 -21.35
N GLY A 7 9.90 -0.56 -21.57
CA GLY A 7 8.90 -0.79 -20.53
C GLY A 7 8.53 -2.26 -20.42
N PHE A 8 8.08 -2.67 -19.22
CA PHE A 8 7.47 -3.98 -18.98
C PHE A 8 5.94 -3.84 -19.01
N HIS A 9 5.28 -4.70 -19.77
CA HIS A 9 3.81 -4.76 -19.82
C HIS A 9 3.31 -5.86 -18.88
N CYS A 10 2.25 -5.58 -18.12
CA CYS A 10 1.59 -6.55 -17.25
C CYS A 10 0.10 -6.64 -17.62
N GLU A 11 -0.37 -7.82 -18.05
CA GLU A 11 -1.80 -8.10 -18.16
C GLU A 11 -2.32 -8.78 -16.90
N VAL A 12 -3.28 -8.15 -16.24
CA VAL A 12 -3.91 -8.68 -15.03
C VAL A 12 -5.23 -9.36 -15.38
N GLY A 13 -5.19 -10.68 -15.46
CA GLY A 13 -6.40 -11.51 -15.57
C GLY A 13 -7.04 -11.78 -14.21
N THR A 14 -8.21 -11.22 -13.94
CA THR A 14 -8.97 -11.47 -12.70
C THR A 14 -9.81 -12.74 -12.81
N LYS A 15 -9.42 -13.81 -12.10
CA LYS A 15 -10.32 -14.93 -11.80
C LYS A 15 -10.85 -14.79 -10.37
N ARG A 16 -12.17 -14.63 -10.23
CA ARG A 16 -12.87 -14.68 -8.95
C ARG A 16 -12.96 -16.12 -8.45
N SER A 17 -12.42 -16.43 -7.28
CA SER A 17 -12.71 -17.66 -6.55
C SER A 17 -13.64 -17.34 -5.38
N GLY A 18 -14.81 -18.02 -5.35
CA GLY A 18 -15.77 -17.88 -4.27
C GLY A 18 -15.32 -18.64 -3.02
N ASN A 19 -15.39 -18.00 -1.88
CA ASN A 19 -15.15 -18.61 -0.58
C ASN A 19 -16.47 -19.08 0.06
N ALA A 20 -16.53 -20.38 0.35
CA ALA A 20 -17.61 -20.99 1.12
C ALA A 20 -17.40 -20.73 2.63
N VAL A 21 -18.45 -20.23 3.26
CA VAL A 21 -18.51 -20.06 4.73
C VAL A 21 -18.76 -21.44 5.37
N LYS A 22 -17.84 -21.92 6.20
CA LYS A 22 -18.05 -23.08 7.06
C LYS A 22 -18.67 -22.66 8.38
N GLN A 23 -19.90 -23.14 8.62
CA GLN A 23 -20.55 -23.10 9.93
C GLN A 23 -19.90 -24.11 10.87
N ASN A 24 -19.43 -23.64 12.02
CA ASN A 24 -18.98 -24.52 13.11
C ASN A 24 -20.17 -25.00 13.94
N ARG A 25 -20.31 -26.32 13.98
CA ARG A 25 -21.26 -27.07 14.81
C ARG A 25 -20.69 -27.25 16.21
N LEU A 26 -21.51 -26.90 17.21
CA LEU A 26 -21.23 -27.21 18.63
C LEU A 26 -21.38 -28.69 18.87
N LEU A 27 -20.39 -29.32 19.49
CA LEU A 27 -20.51 -30.64 20.10
C LEU A 27 -20.74 -30.44 21.59
N GLU A 28 -21.93 -30.88 22.06
CA GLU A 28 -22.24 -31.02 23.47
C GLU A 28 -21.75 -32.39 23.92
N ASP A 29 -20.95 -32.44 24.97
CA ASP A 29 -20.55 -33.66 25.67
C ASP A 29 -21.15 -33.60 27.07
N GLU A 30 -22.13 -34.51 27.29
CA GLU A 30 -22.74 -34.78 28.61
C GLU A 30 -22.02 -35.95 29.25
N SER A 31 -21.43 -35.79 30.45
CA SER A 31 -21.49 -36.81 31.49
C SER A 31 -20.86 -36.39 32.81
N LEU A 32 -21.60 -36.66 33.85
CA LEU A 32 -21.32 -37.07 35.21
C LEU A 32 -21.59 -36.06 36.33
N GLN A 33 -22.58 -36.48 37.15
CA GLN A 33 -22.97 -35.96 38.47
C GLN A 33 -21.91 -36.26 39.54
N GLU A 34 -21.64 -35.32 40.42
CA GLU A 34 -21.71 -35.45 41.89
C GLU A 34 -21.36 -34.13 42.58
N ASP A 35 -22.17 -33.83 43.55
CA ASP A 35 -22.18 -32.80 44.62
C ASP A 35 -20.99 -31.89 44.78
N GLY A 36 -21.20 -30.61 44.47
CA GLY A 36 -20.29 -29.51 44.75
C GLY A 36 -20.58 -28.29 43.90
N ILE A 37 -20.64 -27.13 44.52
CA ILE A 37 -20.86 -25.86 43.87
C ILE A 37 -19.89 -25.71 42.69
N PHE A 38 -20.36 -26.03 41.48
CA PHE A 38 -19.57 -25.92 40.25
C PHE A 38 -19.53 -24.44 39.81
N PHE A 39 -18.45 -23.78 40.14
CA PHE A 39 -18.00 -22.65 39.31
C PHE A 39 -17.66 -23.25 37.92
N LYS A 40 -18.64 -23.21 37.02
CA LYS A 40 -18.39 -23.45 35.61
C LYS A 40 -17.39 -22.37 35.14
N ARG A 41 -16.08 -22.70 35.20
CA ARG A 41 -15.04 -21.94 34.56
C ARG A 41 -15.40 -21.93 33.08
N ARG A 42 -16.11 -20.88 32.63
CA ARG A 42 -16.24 -20.64 31.18
C ARG A 42 -14.81 -20.57 30.65
N GLN A 43 -14.36 -21.65 30.08
CA GLN A 43 -13.25 -21.58 29.14
C GLN A 43 -13.78 -20.69 28.00
N THR A 44 -13.48 -19.42 28.08
CA THR A 44 -13.64 -18.52 26.97
C THR A 44 -12.64 -19.03 25.94
N ILE A 45 -13.13 -19.86 25.00
CA ILE A 45 -12.41 -20.10 23.76
C ILE A 45 -12.21 -18.69 23.20
N MET A 46 -10.99 -18.17 23.29
CA MET A 46 -10.64 -16.91 22.67
C MET A 46 -10.80 -17.16 21.17
N SER A 47 -11.98 -16.87 20.64
CA SER A 47 -12.17 -16.83 19.20
C SER A 47 -11.15 -15.85 18.65
N GLU A 48 -10.36 -16.29 17.68
CA GLU A 48 -9.45 -15.36 16.98
C GLU A 48 -10.27 -14.14 16.55
N LYS A 49 -9.76 -12.95 16.89
CA LYS A 49 -10.39 -11.71 16.45
C LYS A 49 -10.48 -11.70 14.94
N PRO A 50 -11.61 -11.30 14.34
CA PRO A 50 -11.70 -11.16 12.91
C PRO A 50 -10.66 -10.13 12.43
N LYS A 51 -9.94 -10.47 11.35
CA LYS A 51 -8.88 -9.62 10.82
C LYS A 51 -9.44 -8.56 9.89
N TYR A 52 -8.88 -7.36 9.97
CA TYR A 52 -9.21 -6.25 9.08
C TYR A 52 -7.92 -5.57 8.62
N TYR A 53 -7.74 -5.49 7.30
CA TYR A 53 -6.59 -4.85 6.68
C TYR A 53 -7.05 -3.61 5.93
N ILE A 54 -6.40 -2.48 6.17
CA ILE A 54 -6.66 -1.21 5.50
C ILE A 54 -5.36 -0.53 5.11
N THR A 55 -5.33 0.03 3.90
CA THR A 55 -4.22 0.84 3.41
C THR A 55 -4.73 2.16 2.85
N THR A 56 -3.86 3.16 2.81
CA THR A 56 -4.04 4.38 2.02
C THR A 56 -3.21 4.30 0.74
N ALA A 57 -3.39 5.25 -0.18
CA ALA A 57 -2.34 5.59 -1.10
C ALA A 57 -1.08 6.01 -0.31
N ILE A 58 0.09 5.71 -0.84
CA ILE A 58 1.36 6.12 -0.25
C ILE A 58 1.79 7.45 -0.86
N ALA A 59 2.18 8.42 -0.02
CA ALA A 59 2.48 9.76 -0.46
C ALA A 59 3.75 9.80 -1.32
N TYR A 60 3.65 10.44 -2.51
CA TYR A 60 4.80 10.59 -3.39
C TYR A 60 5.78 11.64 -2.84
N THR A 61 7.05 11.27 -2.70
CA THR A 61 8.07 12.10 -2.04
C THR A 61 8.65 13.21 -2.93
N SER A 62 7.92 13.64 -3.95
CA SER A 62 8.32 14.79 -4.77
C SER A 62 8.10 16.14 -4.09
N GLY A 63 7.49 16.19 -2.93
CA GLY A 63 7.24 17.40 -2.15
C GLY A 63 6.51 17.13 -0.84
N LYS A 64 6.20 18.24 -0.12
CA LYS A 64 5.43 18.15 1.13
C LYS A 64 3.99 17.71 0.84
N PRO A 65 3.36 16.94 1.74
CA PRO A 65 1.97 16.55 1.59
C PRO A 65 1.05 17.78 1.69
N HIS A 66 -0.03 17.76 0.94
CA HIS A 66 -1.08 18.77 0.99
C HIS A 66 -2.34 18.23 1.70
N ILE A 67 -3.34 19.09 1.91
CA ILE A 67 -4.57 18.77 2.64
C ILE A 67 -5.30 17.53 2.08
N GLY A 68 -5.22 17.26 0.77
CA GLY A 68 -5.81 16.06 0.16
C GLY A 68 -5.20 14.77 0.66
N ASN A 69 -3.87 14.73 0.86
CA ASN A 69 -3.20 13.57 1.43
C ASN A 69 -3.59 13.36 2.90
N THR A 70 -3.72 14.46 3.67
CA THR A 70 -4.14 14.39 5.07
C THR A 70 -5.59 13.93 5.23
N TYR A 71 -6.47 14.34 4.32
CA TYR A 71 -7.88 13.90 4.31
C TYR A 71 -7.99 12.38 4.18
N GLU A 72 -7.27 11.78 3.24
CA GLU A 72 -7.26 10.33 3.03
C GLU A 72 -6.76 9.57 4.26
N ILE A 73 -5.67 10.05 4.87
CA ILE A 73 -5.09 9.44 6.08
C ILE A 73 -6.07 9.49 7.25
N VAL A 74 -6.71 10.64 7.49
CA VAL A 74 -7.70 10.79 8.58
C VAL A 74 -8.91 9.89 8.36
N LEU A 75 -9.38 9.77 7.10
CA LEU A 75 -10.51 8.90 6.77
C LEU A 75 -10.17 7.42 7.04
N ALA A 76 -9.00 6.96 6.60
CA ALA A 76 -8.55 5.59 6.84
C ALA A 76 -8.34 5.32 8.34
N ASP A 77 -7.77 6.27 9.07
CA ASP A 77 -7.57 6.17 10.52
C ASP A 77 -8.90 6.07 11.28
N ALA A 78 -9.90 6.87 10.90
CA ALA A 78 -11.24 6.79 11.48
C ALA A 78 -11.85 5.38 11.30
N ILE A 79 -11.71 4.79 10.11
CA ILE A 79 -12.18 3.43 9.82
C ILE A 79 -11.40 2.40 10.65
N ALA A 80 -10.06 2.53 10.73
CA ALA A 80 -9.22 1.62 11.50
C ALA A 80 -9.59 1.64 12.99
N ARG A 81 -9.74 2.83 13.58
CA ARG A 81 -10.18 3.02 14.98
C ARG A 81 -11.58 2.45 15.21
N TYR A 82 -12.52 2.68 14.31
CA TYR A 82 -13.85 2.11 14.40
C TYR A 82 -13.82 0.57 14.37
N LYS A 83 -13.04 -0.02 13.48
CA LYS A 83 -12.90 -1.49 13.43
C LYS A 83 -12.25 -2.06 14.68
N ARG A 84 -11.23 -1.39 15.24
CA ARG A 84 -10.63 -1.77 16.53
C ARG A 84 -11.65 -1.73 17.67
N SER A 85 -12.51 -0.69 17.70
CA SER A 85 -13.59 -0.59 18.72
C SER A 85 -14.64 -1.69 18.60
N GLN A 86 -14.81 -2.27 17.41
CA GLN A 86 -15.66 -3.44 17.17
C GLN A 86 -14.99 -4.78 17.49
N GLY A 87 -13.75 -4.77 18.00
CA GLY A 87 -13.02 -5.98 18.39
C GLY A 87 -12.26 -6.68 17.27
N TYR A 88 -12.09 -6.05 16.10
CA TYR A 88 -11.25 -6.56 15.03
C TYR A 88 -9.76 -6.46 15.38
N ASP A 89 -8.98 -7.41 14.86
CA ASP A 89 -7.53 -7.32 14.75
C ASP A 89 -7.21 -6.53 13.47
N VAL A 90 -6.87 -5.24 13.65
CA VAL A 90 -6.69 -4.32 12.53
C VAL A 90 -5.23 -4.11 12.24
N PHE A 91 -4.86 -4.27 10.97
CA PHE A 91 -3.56 -3.84 10.45
C PHE A 91 -3.77 -2.68 9.47
N PHE A 92 -3.35 -1.48 9.87
CA PHE A 92 -3.43 -0.26 9.09
C PHE A 92 -2.03 0.12 8.58
N GLN A 93 -1.86 0.19 7.27
CA GLN A 93 -0.60 0.54 6.62
C GLN A 93 -0.75 1.79 5.76
N THR A 94 0.21 2.69 5.89
CA THR A 94 0.45 3.85 5.03
C THR A 94 1.93 3.93 4.71
N GLY A 95 2.39 4.98 4.02
CA GLY A 95 3.81 5.13 3.72
C GLY A 95 4.12 6.17 2.66
N THR A 96 5.28 5.98 2.02
CA THR A 96 5.79 6.87 0.97
C THR A 96 6.22 6.12 -0.27
N ASP A 97 5.94 6.72 -1.44
CA ASP A 97 6.46 6.33 -2.74
C ASP A 97 7.69 7.16 -3.07
N GLU A 98 8.84 6.47 -3.28
CA GLU A 98 10.16 7.09 -3.24
C GLU A 98 11.00 6.88 -4.51
N HIS A 99 10.39 6.39 -5.58
CA HIS A 99 11.07 6.18 -6.86
C HIS A 99 10.49 7.07 -7.96
N GLY A 100 11.33 7.50 -8.89
CA GLY A 100 10.91 8.23 -10.09
C GLY A 100 11.89 9.31 -10.50
N GLN A 101 11.89 9.65 -11.79
CA GLN A 101 12.78 10.65 -12.38
C GLN A 101 12.61 12.03 -11.75
N LYS A 102 11.38 12.38 -11.37
CA LYS A 102 11.09 13.67 -10.72
C LYS A 102 11.79 13.84 -9.38
N ILE A 103 11.97 12.73 -8.64
CA ILE A 103 12.71 12.73 -7.37
C ILE A 103 14.20 12.92 -7.64
N GLU A 104 14.76 12.23 -8.65
CA GLU A 104 16.16 12.37 -9.04
C GLU A 104 16.48 13.83 -9.42
N LEU A 105 15.66 14.46 -10.27
CA LEU A 105 15.84 15.85 -10.66
C LEU A 105 15.79 16.80 -9.45
N LYS A 106 14.87 16.59 -8.52
CA LYS A 106 14.78 17.42 -7.30
C LYS A 106 15.96 17.23 -6.36
N ALA A 107 16.48 16.02 -6.26
CA ALA A 107 17.68 15.75 -5.49
C ALA A 107 18.89 16.44 -6.11
N GLU A 108 19.02 16.40 -7.44
CA GLU A 108 20.06 17.10 -8.20
C GLU A 108 19.98 18.62 -8.01
N GLU A 109 18.79 19.21 -8.12
CA GLU A 109 18.54 20.64 -7.84
C GLU A 109 18.93 21.03 -6.41
N ALA A 110 18.72 20.11 -5.43
CA ALA A 110 19.07 20.32 -4.05
C ALA A 110 20.56 20.04 -3.74
N GLY A 111 21.34 19.50 -4.71
CA GLY A 111 22.74 19.15 -4.54
C GLY A 111 22.99 17.98 -3.58
N ILE A 112 22.03 17.08 -3.44
CA ILE A 112 22.10 15.89 -2.55
C ILE A 112 21.76 14.61 -3.33
N THR A 113 22.01 13.47 -2.73
CA THR A 113 21.66 12.19 -3.35
C THR A 113 20.14 11.96 -3.33
N PRO A 114 19.57 11.19 -4.29
CA PRO A 114 18.15 10.81 -4.26
C PRO A 114 17.73 10.17 -2.92
N LYS A 115 18.61 9.35 -2.33
CA LYS A 115 18.35 8.71 -1.04
C LYS A 115 18.22 9.72 0.10
N GLU A 116 19.13 10.67 0.20
CA GLU A 116 19.08 11.74 1.21
C GLU A 116 17.84 12.61 1.03
N PHE A 117 17.46 12.89 -0.22
CA PHE A 117 16.25 13.65 -0.53
C PHE A 117 15.00 12.95 -0.03
N VAL A 118 14.80 11.66 -0.39
CA VAL A 118 13.62 10.91 0.04
C VAL A 118 13.61 10.63 1.54
N ASP A 119 14.77 10.43 2.18
CA ASP A 119 14.87 10.29 3.63
C ASP A 119 14.35 11.53 4.37
N LYS A 120 14.70 12.71 3.87
CA LYS A 120 14.23 13.98 4.42
C LYS A 120 12.72 14.16 4.23
N VAL A 121 12.22 13.99 3.01
CA VAL A 121 10.80 14.21 2.68
C VAL A 121 9.91 13.17 3.36
N SER A 122 10.29 11.89 3.32
CA SER A 122 9.58 10.82 4.01
C SER A 122 9.51 11.06 5.53
N GLY A 123 10.63 11.51 6.13
CA GLY A 123 10.65 11.88 7.53
C GLY A 123 9.70 13.03 7.87
N GLU A 124 9.58 14.06 7.00
CA GLU A 124 8.62 15.13 7.17
C GLU A 124 7.17 14.65 7.05
N ILE A 125 6.87 13.78 6.07
CA ILE A 125 5.54 13.19 5.88
C ILE A 125 5.16 12.37 7.14
N LYS A 126 6.04 11.48 7.57
CA LYS A 126 5.81 10.68 8.76
C LYS A 126 5.53 11.54 9.99
N ARG A 127 6.32 12.59 10.19
CA ARG A 127 6.12 13.53 11.31
C ARG A 127 4.74 14.21 11.26
N ILE A 128 4.21 14.52 10.07
CA ILE A 128 2.86 15.09 9.93
C ILE A 128 1.79 14.06 10.30
N TRP A 129 1.94 12.81 9.85
CA TRP A 129 1.01 11.73 10.23
C TRP A 129 1.03 11.46 11.74
N ASP A 130 2.23 11.48 12.36
CA ASP A 130 2.38 11.31 13.81
C ASP A 130 1.76 12.50 14.57
N LEU A 131 1.90 13.74 14.06
CA LEU A 131 1.29 14.93 14.64
C LEU A 131 -0.25 14.89 14.64
N MET A 132 -0.85 14.22 13.64
CA MET A 132 -2.29 13.99 13.56
C MET A 132 -2.77 12.81 14.41
N ASP A 133 -1.89 12.20 15.21
CA ASP A 133 -2.18 10.99 16.02
C ASP A 133 -2.73 9.83 15.19
N THR A 134 -2.23 9.65 13.96
CA THR A 134 -2.65 8.58 13.07
C THR A 134 -2.23 7.22 13.61
N SER A 135 -3.16 6.28 13.74
CA SER A 135 -2.97 4.99 14.40
C SER A 135 -2.51 3.87 13.46
N TYR A 136 -1.66 4.18 12.47
CA TYR A 136 -1.10 3.16 11.57
C TYR A 136 -0.18 2.18 12.32
N ASP A 137 -0.22 0.92 11.91
CA ASP A 137 0.63 -0.14 12.45
C ASP A 137 1.97 -0.21 11.70
N LYS A 138 1.97 0.16 10.41
CA LYS A 138 3.19 0.21 9.59
C LYS A 138 3.22 1.46 8.71
N PHE A 139 4.35 2.17 8.76
CA PHE A 139 4.73 3.17 7.77
C PHE A 139 5.77 2.53 6.85
N ILE A 140 5.38 2.22 5.60
CA ILE A 140 6.24 1.57 4.61
C ILE A 140 6.89 2.61 3.71
N ARG A 141 8.14 2.38 3.36
CA ARG A 141 8.85 3.14 2.33
C ARG A 141 9.15 2.21 1.16
N THR A 142 8.97 2.67 -0.07
CA THR A 142 9.28 1.82 -1.23
C THR A 142 10.78 1.56 -1.38
N THR A 143 11.64 2.30 -0.66
CA THR A 143 13.09 2.07 -0.53
C THR A 143 13.47 1.15 0.64
N ASP A 144 12.53 0.64 1.44
CA ASP A 144 12.82 -0.34 2.48
C ASP A 144 13.30 -1.66 1.87
N GLU A 145 14.36 -2.26 2.45
CA GLU A 145 14.93 -3.51 1.92
C GLU A 145 13.95 -4.67 1.88
N ASP A 146 13.08 -4.82 2.88
CA ASP A 146 12.07 -5.89 2.91
C ASP A 146 10.99 -5.66 1.85
N HIS A 147 10.62 -4.41 1.56
CA HIS A 147 9.74 -4.07 0.45
C HIS A 147 10.38 -4.46 -0.89
N GLU A 148 11.61 -4.02 -1.15
CA GLU A 148 12.33 -4.35 -2.37
C GLU A 148 12.52 -5.86 -2.58
N LYS A 149 12.87 -6.60 -1.52
CA LYS A 149 12.97 -8.07 -1.56
C LYS A 149 11.65 -8.71 -1.97
N GLN A 150 10.54 -8.23 -1.42
CA GLN A 150 9.21 -8.77 -1.73
C GLN A 150 8.78 -8.42 -3.16
N VAL A 151 9.03 -7.20 -3.62
CA VAL A 151 8.75 -6.77 -5.00
C VAL A 151 9.56 -7.61 -5.99
N LYS A 152 10.88 -7.75 -5.78
CA LYS A 152 11.76 -8.58 -6.62
C LYS A 152 11.27 -10.03 -6.70
N LYS A 153 10.81 -10.61 -5.59
CA LYS A 153 10.26 -11.97 -5.53
C LYS A 153 8.99 -12.12 -6.37
N ILE A 154 8.05 -11.16 -6.24
CA ILE A 154 6.78 -11.19 -6.98
C ILE A 154 7.04 -10.95 -8.46
N PHE A 155 7.86 -9.95 -8.81
CA PHE A 155 8.25 -9.64 -10.18
C PHE A 155 8.88 -10.86 -10.88
N LYS A 156 9.86 -11.49 -10.20
CA LYS A 156 10.50 -12.71 -10.73
C LYS A 156 9.50 -13.83 -10.98
N LYS A 157 8.55 -14.05 -10.06
CA LYS A 157 7.52 -15.08 -10.21
C LYS A 157 6.65 -14.83 -11.45
N LEU A 158 6.25 -13.58 -11.69
CA LEU A 158 5.44 -13.20 -12.85
C LEU A 158 6.24 -13.27 -14.16
N TYR A 159 7.51 -12.87 -14.10
CA TYR A 159 8.43 -12.98 -15.24
C TYR A 159 8.67 -14.45 -15.62
N ASP A 160 8.99 -15.32 -14.66
CA ASP A 160 9.19 -16.75 -14.90
C ASP A 160 7.93 -17.46 -15.45
N LYS A 161 6.76 -16.95 -15.10
CA LYS A 161 5.47 -17.45 -15.59
C LYS A 161 5.15 -16.96 -17.01
N GLY A 162 5.85 -15.92 -17.49
CA GLY A 162 5.60 -15.30 -18.81
C GLY A 162 4.53 -14.22 -18.82
N ASP A 163 4.00 -13.83 -17.65
CA ASP A 163 3.02 -12.73 -17.52
C ASP A 163 3.70 -11.35 -17.70
N ILE A 164 5.03 -11.28 -17.53
CA ILE A 164 5.85 -10.09 -17.74
C ILE A 164 6.89 -10.41 -18.82
N TYR A 165 7.01 -9.55 -19.80
CA TYR A 165 8.00 -9.67 -20.85
C TYR A 165 8.60 -8.30 -21.20
N LYS A 166 9.81 -8.31 -21.79
CA LYS A 166 10.46 -7.08 -22.27
C LYS A 166 9.86 -6.66 -23.61
N GLY A 167 9.24 -5.49 -23.61
CA GLY A 167 8.69 -4.86 -24.80
C GLY A 167 9.43 -3.58 -25.17
N HIS A 168 9.01 -2.96 -26.27
CA HIS A 168 9.46 -1.65 -26.72
C HIS A 168 8.24 -0.74 -26.89
N TYR A 169 8.35 0.47 -26.35
CA TYR A 169 7.30 1.49 -26.49
C TYR A 169 7.93 2.84 -26.81
N GLU A 170 7.38 3.54 -27.79
CA GLU A 170 7.76 4.91 -28.12
C GLU A 170 6.57 5.83 -27.97
N GLY A 171 6.80 7.01 -27.38
CA GLY A 171 5.77 8.01 -27.20
C GLY A 171 6.35 9.33 -26.70
N MET A 172 5.51 10.35 -26.66
CA MET A 172 5.87 11.65 -26.07
C MET A 172 5.79 11.52 -24.54
N TYR A 173 6.92 11.72 -23.85
CA TYR A 173 6.99 11.60 -22.39
C TYR A 173 6.99 12.98 -21.72
N CYS A 174 6.07 13.15 -20.77
CA CYS A 174 6.00 14.35 -19.92
C CYS A 174 6.66 14.05 -18.56
N THR A 175 7.82 14.62 -18.30
CA THR A 175 8.54 14.43 -17.04
C THR A 175 7.78 14.94 -15.80
N PRO A 176 7.13 16.15 -15.83
CA PRO A 176 6.34 16.60 -14.68
C PRO A 176 5.17 15.68 -14.30
N CYS A 177 4.52 15.04 -15.30
CA CYS A 177 3.40 14.12 -15.09
C CYS A 177 3.82 12.66 -15.01
N GLU A 178 5.10 12.36 -15.35
CA GLU A 178 5.65 10.98 -15.41
C GLU A 178 4.79 10.04 -16.27
N SER A 179 4.27 10.57 -17.40
CA SER A 179 3.31 9.88 -18.25
C SER A 179 3.68 9.98 -19.72
N PHE A 180 3.38 8.90 -20.46
CA PHE A 180 3.46 8.88 -21.92
C PHE A 180 2.15 9.34 -22.54
N PHE A 181 2.23 10.07 -23.64
CA PHE A 181 1.11 10.52 -24.44
C PHE A 181 1.34 10.14 -25.90
N THR A 182 0.25 9.82 -26.60
CA THR A 182 0.26 9.75 -28.06
C THR A 182 0.16 11.16 -28.65
N GLU A 183 0.54 11.33 -29.90
CA GLU A 183 0.43 12.64 -30.57
C GLU A 183 -1.01 13.19 -30.54
N SER A 184 -2.02 12.28 -30.66
CA SER A 184 -3.44 12.66 -30.63
C SER A 184 -3.94 13.13 -29.25
N GLN A 185 -3.20 12.84 -28.17
CA GLN A 185 -3.54 13.28 -26.81
C GLN A 185 -2.93 14.65 -26.48
N LEU A 186 -1.97 15.13 -27.27
CA LEU A 186 -1.34 16.42 -27.01
C LEU A 186 -2.29 17.57 -27.42
N VAL A 187 -2.25 18.64 -26.64
CA VAL A 187 -2.94 19.90 -26.95
C VAL A 187 -1.89 20.91 -27.41
N ASP A 188 -1.97 21.36 -28.66
CA ASP A 188 -0.97 22.25 -29.28
C ASP A 188 0.48 21.74 -29.14
N GLY A 189 0.67 20.40 -29.26
CA GLY A 189 1.97 19.75 -29.12
C GLY A 189 2.52 19.69 -27.68
N LYS A 190 1.70 19.99 -26.67
CA LYS A 190 2.05 20.00 -25.24
C LYS A 190 1.25 18.99 -24.44
N CYS A 191 1.76 18.68 -23.25
CA CYS A 191 1.06 17.83 -22.29
C CYS A 191 -0.31 18.45 -21.92
N PRO A 192 -1.43 17.68 -21.96
CA PRO A 192 -2.75 18.19 -21.59
C PRO A 192 -2.91 18.43 -20.09
N ASP A 193 -2.09 17.80 -19.25
CA ASP A 193 -2.29 17.76 -17.79
C ASP A 193 -1.44 18.83 -17.06
N CYS A 194 -0.39 19.33 -17.68
CA CYS A 194 0.47 20.36 -17.10
C CYS A 194 0.88 21.44 -18.10
#